data_95044d48c3ebac48e9c426d9cc4383bd
#
_entry.id   95044d48c3ebac48e9c426d9cc4383bd
#
_cell.length_a   1.000
_cell.length_b   1.000
_cell.length_c   1.000
_cell.angle_alpha   90.00
_cell.angle_beta   90.00
_cell.angle_gamma   90.00
#
_symmetry.space_group_name_H-M   'P 1'
#
loop_
_entity.id
_entity.type
_entity.pdbx_description
1 polymer ?
#
loop_
_entity_poly.entity_id
_entity_poly.type
_entity_poly.pdbx_seq_one_letter_code
_entity_poly.pdbx_strand_id
1 'polypeptide(L)'
;GGIPVTRKQCRATRRALDLIEEEVGRPLNFHSYVSGVAGPDIAVMFVEEGVSGVHQDPQYNVLYRNVNGLRSFIDACESKKILAYGEMLQIDGAHNANATAMEAWKVTPELMVQHAINSIFSRRVGIKPENIALSTVPPTAPPAPCMRLDLPYAVALRDLFRDYKMRAQQNTKFMESETREATVTHTLNMVISRLTRADIQSTITPDEGRNVPWH
;
A
#
# COMPACT_ATOMS: atom_id res chain seq x y z
N GLY A 1 4.61 23.52 -8.31
CA GLY A 1 4.39 22.32 -7.82
C GLY A 1 5.20 21.12 -8.18
N GLY A 2 5.05 20.07 -7.36
CA GLY A 2 5.77 18.82 -7.51
C GLY A 2 5.35 17.94 -8.69
N ILE A 3 4.16 18.15 -9.26
CA ILE A 3 3.61 17.29 -10.34
C ILE A 3 4.55 17.16 -11.54
N PRO A 4 5.13 18.24 -12.11
CA PRO A 4 6.07 18.09 -13.23
C PRO A 4 7.30 17.27 -12.90
N VAL A 5 7.82 17.37 -11.67
CA VAL A 5 8.97 16.60 -11.20
C VAL A 5 8.59 15.13 -11.05
N THR A 6 7.45 14.86 -10.40
CA THR A 6 6.93 13.49 -10.22
C THR A 6 6.64 12.83 -11.56
N ARG A 7 6.05 13.55 -12.52
CA ARG A 7 5.84 13.05 -13.89
C ARG A 7 7.16 12.65 -14.57
N LYS A 8 8.18 13.47 -14.43
CA LYS A 8 9.51 13.15 -14.98
C LYS A 8 10.10 11.90 -14.33
N GLN A 9 9.93 11.74 -13.01
CA GLN A 9 10.37 10.54 -12.30
C GLN A 9 9.60 9.30 -12.76
N CYS A 10 8.26 9.39 -12.86
CA CYS A 10 7.44 8.27 -13.35
C CYS A 10 7.88 7.80 -14.74
N ARG A 11 8.12 8.73 -15.67
CA ARG A 11 8.63 8.41 -17.02
C ARG A 11 10.00 7.73 -16.98
N ALA A 12 10.89 8.22 -16.13
CA ALA A 12 12.22 7.61 -16.00
C ALA A 12 12.12 6.19 -15.43
N THR A 13 11.32 6.02 -14.38
CA THR A 13 11.07 4.71 -13.75
C THR A 13 10.42 3.74 -14.73
N ARG A 14 9.37 4.16 -15.46
CA ARG A 14 8.69 3.29 -16.43
C ARG A 14 9.67 2.80 -17.50
N ARG A 15 10.47 3.70 -18.08
CA ARG A 15 11.48 3.30 -19.06
C ARG A 15 12.51 2.32 -18.52
N ALA A 16 12.94 2.49 -17.28
CA ALA A 16 13.86 1.54 -16.66
C ALA A 16 13.21 0.17 -16.45
N LEU A 17 11.94 0.16 -16.04
CA LEU A 17 11.18 -1.09 -15.88
C LEU A 17 10.93 -1.77 -17.22
N ASP A 18 10.62 -1.03 -18.28
CA ASP A 18 10.42 -1.59 -19.63
C ASP A 18 11.66 -2.37 -20.10
N LEU A 19 12.87 -1.82 -19.89
CA LEU A 19 14.12 -2.51 -20.19
C LEU A 19 14.30 -3.80 -19.39
N ILE A 20 13.94 -3.77 -18.11
CA ILE A 20 14.03 -4.95 -17.26
C ILE A 20 12.96 -5.98 -17.66
N GLU A 21 11.75 -5.55 -18.02
CA GLU A 21 10.67 -6.43 -18.50
C GLU A 21 11.08 -7.17 -19.77
N GLU A 22 11.76 -6.49 -20.69
CA GLU A 22 12.32 -7.13 -21.91
C GLU A 22 13.33 -8.23 -21.56
N GLU A 23 14.18 -7.99 -20.56
CA GLU A 23 15.21 -8.96 -20.15
C GLU A 23 14.62 -10.14 -19.37
N VAL A 24 13.70 -9.89 -18.44
CA VAL A 24 13.14 -10.95 -17.57
C VAL A 24 11.92 -11.66 -18.18
N GLY A 25 11.38 -11.18 -19.28
CA GLY A 25 10.27 -11.77 -20.01
C GLY A 25 8.92 -11.76 -19.25
N ARG A 26 8.73 -10.83 -18.34
CA ARG A 26 7.47 -10.68 -17.60
C ARG A 26 7.23 -9.24 -17.17
N PRO A 27 5.95 -8.82 -17.05
CA PRO A 27 5.63 -7.49 -16.59
C PRO A 27 6.04 -7.28 -15.12
N LEU A 28 6.47 -6.07 -14.81
CA LEU A 28 6.80 -5.61 -13.48
C LEU A 28 5.76 -4.61 -12.98
N ASN A 29 5.36 -4.76 -11.73
CA ASN A 29 4.40 -3.85 -11.13
C ASN A 29 5.10 -2.54 -10.75
N PHE A 30 4.61 -1.45 -11.31
CA PHE A 30 4.99 -0.10 -10.89
C PHE A 30 3.82 0.54 -10.17
N HIS A 31 3.87 0.62 -8.86
CA HIS A 31 2.86 1.35 -8.11
C HIS A 31 3.44 2.57 -7.40
N SER A 32 2.60 3.55 -7.13
CA SER A 32 2.96 4.76 -6.43
C SER A 32 1.86 5.18 -5.47
N TYR A 33 2.00 6.34 -4.83
CA TYR A 33 1.07 6.84 -3.84
C TYR A 33 0.28 8.04 -4.35
N VAL A 34 -1.05 7.97 -4.24
CA VAL A 34 -1.94 9.13 -4.38
C VAL A 34 -2.30 9.63 -2.99
N SER A 35 -1.43 10.44 -2.42
CA SER A 35 -1.65 11.05 -1.12
C SER A 35 -1.21 12.51 -1.13
N GLY A 36 -1.80 13.33 -0.26
CA GLY A 36 -1.54 14.75 -0.20
C GLY A 36 -2.71 15.59 -0.71
N VAL A 37 -2.46 16.87 -0.87
CA VAL A 37 -3.49 17.87 -1.21
C VAL A 37 -3.82 17.97 -2.72
N ALA A 38 -3.06 17.30 -3.58
CA ALA A 38 -3.25 17.30 -5.03
C ALA A 38 -3.60 15.90 -5.56
N GLY A 39 -4.33 15.13 -4.76
CA GLY A 39 -4.67 13.75 -5.08
C GLY A 39 -5.28 13.54 -6.47
N PRO A 40 -6.34 14.27 -6.87
CA PRO A 40 -6.93 14.10 -8.19
C PRO A 40 -5.97 14.40 -9.34
N ASP A 41 -5.18 15.48 -9.25
CA ASP A 41 -4.20 15.84 -10.29
C ASP A 41 -3.09 14.78 -10.41
N ILE A 42 -2.67 14.20 -9.28
CA ILE A 42 -1.70 13.12 -9.24
C ILE A 42 -2.30 11.85 -9.85
N ALA A 43 -3.56 11.55 -9.59
CA ALA A 43 -4.25 10.40 -10.16
C ALA A 43 -4.32 10.50 -11.70
N VAL A 44 -4.67 11.67 -12.25
CA VAL A 44 -4.63 11.91 -13.70
C VAL A 44 -3.24 11.63 -14.25
N MET A 45 -2.21 12.22 -13.62
CA MET A 45 -0.84 12.03 -14.06
C MET A 45 -0.44 10.55 -14.06
N PHE A 46 -0.81 9.77 -13.06
CA PHE A 46 -0.46 8.35 -12.98
C PHE A 46 -1.15 7.52 -14.06
N VAL A 47 -2.41 7.84 -14.39
CA VAL A 47 -3.11 7.21 -15.51
C VAL A 47 -2.38 7.50 -16.82
N GLU A 48 -2.01 8.76 -17.06
CA GLU A 48 -1.32 9.20 -18.27
C GLU A 48 0.09 8.61 -18.43
N GLU A 49 0.78 8.38 -17.31
CA GLU A 49 2.16 7.87 -17.33
C GLU A 49 2.27 6.35 -17.17
N GLY A 50 1.15 5.62 -17.22
CA GLY A 50 1.13 4.16 -17.21
C GLY A 50 1.61 3.53 -15.89
N VAL A 51 1.32 4.16 -14.76
CA VAL A 51 1.54 3.54 -13.44
C VAL A 51 0.56 2.37 -13.28
N SER A 52 1.04 1.21 -12.86
CA SER A 52 0.23 -0.03 -12.82
C SER A 52 -0.83 -0.02 -11.72
N GLY A 53 -0.56 0.69 -10.64
CA GLY A 53 -1.46 0.78 -9.50
C GLY A 53 -1.09 1.89 -8.54
N VAL A 54 -2.01 2.23 -7.68
CA VAL A 54 -1.79 3.29 -6.70
C VAL A 54 -2.19 2.86 -5.30
N HIS A 55 -1.42 3.33 -4.37
CA HIS A 55 -1.67 3.23 -2.95
C HIS A 55 -2.29 4.54 -2.46
N GLN A 56 -3.42 4.48 -1.78
CA GLN A 56 -4.11 5.65 -1.29
C GLN A 56 -4.49 5.50 0.17
N ASP A 57 -3.97 6.41 0.98
CA ASP A 57 -4.17 6.49 2.41
C ASP A 57 -4.83 7.83 2.79
N PRO A 58 -6.17 7.98 2.64
CA PRO A 58 -6.82 9.25 3.01
C PRO A 58 -6.61 9.59 4.48
N GLN A 59 -6.54 8.60 5.34
CA GLN A 59 -6.29 8.78 6.77
C GLN A 59 -4.89 9.36 7.06
N TYR A 60 -3.92 9.05 6.23
CA TYR A 60 -2.56 9.55 6.35
C TYR A 60 -2.51 11.09 6.26
N ASN A 61 -3.32 11.66 5.38
CA ASN A 61 -3.41 13.11 5.24
C ASN A 61 -3.96 13.78 6.51
N VAL A 62 -4.93 13.14 7.16
CA VAL A 62 -5.53 13.65 8.39
C VAL A 62 -4.55 13.51 9.56
N LEU A 63 -3.99 12.31 9.75
CA LEU A 63 -3.17 11.98 10.93
C LEU A 63 -1.79 12.65 10.92
N TYR A 64 -1.17 12.75 9.76
CA TYR A 64 0.23 13.18 9.66
C TYR A 64 0.44 14.53 8.98
N ARG A 65 -0.56 15.03 8.27
CA ARG A 65 -0.43 16.27 7.49
C ARG A 65 -1.44 17.34 7.89
N ASN A 66 -2.25 17.08 8.91
CA ASN A 66 -3.29 17.99 9.40
C ASN A 66 -4.24 18.51 8.29
N VAL A 67 -4.47 17.71 7.25
CA VAL A 67 -5.44 18.03 6.22
C VAL A 67 -6.84 17.82 6.77
N ASN A 68 -7.75 18.75 6.48
CA ASN A 68 -9.15 18.61 6.88
C ASN A 68 -9.71 17.25 6.40
N GLY A 69 -10.34 16.49 7.31
CA GLY A 69 -10.81 15.14 7.04
C GLY A 69 -11.82 15.05 5.90
N LEU A 70 -12.79 15.98 5.86
CA LEU A 70 -13.78 16.03 4.80
C LEU A 70 -13.13 16.31 3.44
N ARG A 71 -12.19 17.25 3.38
CA ARG A 71 -11.45 17.56 2.17
C ARG A 71 -10.62 16.37 1.69
N SER A 72 -9.89 15.72 2.60
CA SER A 72 -9.11 14.52 2.27
C SER A 72 -9.99 13.40 1.71
N PHE A 73 -11.18 13.25 2.27
CA PHE A 73 -12.16 12.27 1.82
C PHE A 73 -12.71 12.57 0.43
N ILE A 74 -13.09 13.83 0.16
CA ILE A 74 -13.57 14.27 -1.16
C ILE A 74 -12.48 14.05 -2.22
N ASP A 75 -11.26 14.49 -1.95
CA ASP A 75 -10.14 14.34 -2.87
C ASP A 75 -9.81 12.87 -3.13
N ALA A 76 -9.95 12.00 -2.11
CA ALA A 76 -9.80 10.56 -2.27
C ALA A 76 -10.87 9.96 -3.18
N CYS A 77 -12.13 10.37 -3.03
CA CYS A 77 -13.22 9.92 -3.89
C CYS A 77 -13.01 10.36 -5.35
N GLU A 78 -12.64 11.61 -5.58
CA GLU A 78 -12.36 12.11 -6.93
C GLU A 78 -11.15 11.39 -7.56
N SER A 79 -10.09 11.20 -6.80
CA SER A 79 -8.94 10.40 -7.25
C SER A 79 -9.35 8.99 -7.65
N LYS A 80 -10.15 8.31 -6.82
CA LYS A 80 -10.63 6.94 -7.10
C LYS A 80 -11.50 6.86 -8.37
N LYS A 81 -12.32 7.87 -8.68
CA LYS A 81 -13.06 7.92 -9.95
C LYS A 81 -12.12 7.96 -11.15
N ILE A 82 -11.07 8.76 -11.07
CA ILE A 82 -10.05 8.85 -12.12
C ILE A 82 -9.34 7.50 -12.29
N LEU A 83 -8.96 6.87 -11.18
CA LEU A 83 -8.32 5.55 -11.19
C LEU A 83 -9.24 4.46 -11.74
N ALA A 84 -10.54 4.52 -11.42
CA ALA A 84 -11.55 3.62 -11.98
C ALA A 84 -11.66 3.75 -13.49
N TYR A 85 -11.65 4.98 -14.01
CA TYR A 85 -11.65 5.26 -15.45
C TYR A 85 -10.39 4.71 -16.13
N GLY A 86 -9.23 4.85 -15.50
CA GLY A 86 -7.96 4.31 -15.98
C GLY A 86 -7.79 2.80 -15.75
N GLU A 87 -8.78 2.10 -15.21
CA GLU A 87 -8.73 0.68 -14.84
C GLU A 87 -7.53 0.31 -13.97
N MET A 88 -7.06 1.23 -13.16
CA MET A 88 -5.88 1.07 -12.34
C MET A 88 -6.14 0.24 -11.09
N LEU A 89 -5.11 -0.50 -10.66
CA LEU A 89 -5.13 -1.20 -9.39
C LEU A 89 -5.11 -0.19 -8.23
N GLN A 90 -6.12 -0.26 -7.37
CA GLN A 90 -6.21 0.51 -6.14
C GLN A 90 -5.75 -0.34 -4.96
N ILE A 91 -4.65 0.04 -4.35
CA ILE A 91 -4.17 -0.60 -3.12
C ILE A 91 -4.73 0.18 -1.93
N ASP A 92 -5.43 -0.52 -1.05
CA ASP A 92 -5.93 0.04 0.20
C ASP A 92 -4.78 0.17 1.20
N GLY A 93 -4.47 1.40 1.57
CA GLY A 93 -3.40 1.72 2.50
C GLY A 93 -3.83 2.07 3.92
N ALA A 94 -5.12 1.98 4.22
CA ALA A 94 -5.68 2.34 5.53
C ALA A 94 -4.91 1.75 6.71
N HIS A 95 -4.42 0.54 6.53
CA HIS A 95 -3.68 -0.18 7.53
C HIS A 95 -2.36 0.51 7.93
N ASN A 96 -1.60 1.03 6.97
CA ASN A 96 -0.33 1.71 7.25
C ASN A 96 -0.49 2.87 8.22
N ALA A 97 -1.47 3.73 7.99
CA ALA A 97 -1.72 4.88 8.84
C ALA A 97 -2.08 4.44 10.27
N ASN A 98 -2.92 3.42 10.40
CA ASN A 98 -3.35 2.92 11.69
C ASN A 98 -2.28 2.13 12.42
N ALA A 99 -1.48 1.34 11.71
CA ALA A 99 -0.38 0.60 12.29
C ALA A 99 0.63 1.51 13.01
N THR A 100 0.85 2.70 12.49
CA THR A 100 1.77 3.66 13.09
C THR A 100 1.16 4.54 14.16
N ALA A 101 -0.14 4.85 14.05
CA ALA A 101 -0.80 5.83 14.93
C ALA A 101 -1.52 5.20 16.13
N MET A 102 -1.99 3.97 16.04
CA MET A 102 -2.97 3.41 16.96
C MET A 102 -2.60 2.06 17.58
N GLU A 103 -1.35 1.66 17.58
CA GLU A 103 -0.99 0.32 18.05
C GLU A 103 -1.91 -0.76 17.43
N ALA A 104 -1.86 -0.90 16.12
CA ALA A 104 -2.78 -1.69 15.30
C ALA A 104 -3.06 -3.10 15.82
N TRP A 105 -2.12 -3.70 16.52
CA TRP A 105 -2.26 -5.01 17.13
C TRP A 105 -3.32 -5.09 18.25
N LYS A 106 -3.72 -3.94 18.83
CA LYS A 106 -4.81 -3.86 19.82
C LYS A 106 -6.18 -3.64 19.18
N VAL A 107 -6.21 -3.16 17.93
CA VAL A 107 -7.42 -2.71 17.23
C VAL A 107 -7.64 -3.46 15.92
N THR A 108 -7.31 -4.74 15.89
CA THR A 108 -7.42 -5.57 14.69
C THR A 108 -8.85 -5.61 14.09
N PRO A 109 -9.94 -5.72 14.89
CA PRO A 109 -11.29 -5.67 14.34
C PRO A 109 -11.61 -4.33 13.66
N GLU A 110 -11.17 -3.23 14.22
CA GLU A 110 -11.36 -1.89 13.65
C GLU A 110 -10.62 -1.72 12.33
N LEU A 111 -9.44 -2.34 12.18
CA LEU A 111 -8.73 -2.38 10.92
C LEU A 111 -9.51 -3.15 9.84
N MET A 112 -10.15 -4.26 10.20
CA MET A 112 -11.02 -5.02 9.28
C MET A 112 -12.21 -4.18 8.81
N VAL A 113 -12.85 -3.45 9.72
CA VAL A 113 -13.93 -2.52 9.39
C VAL A 113 -13.42 -1.42 8.45
N GLN A 114 -12.23 -0.92 8.66
CA GLN A 114 -11.66 0.11 7.82
C GLN A 114 -11.35 -0.37 6.40
N HIS A 115 -10.86 -1.60 6.24
CA HIS A 115 -10.74 -2.24 4.93
C HIS A 115 -12.10 -2.37 4.24
N ALA A 116 -13.15 -2.76 4.98
CA ALA A 116 -14.50 -2.85 4.45
C ALA A 116 -15.00 -1.47 3.96
N ILE A 117 -14.82 -0.42 4.75
CA ILE A 117 -15.21 0.95 4.39
C ILE A 117 -14.49 1.40 3.12
N ASN A 118 -13.17 1.26 3.06
CA ASN A 118 -12.38 1.65 1.90
C ASN A 118 -12.77 0.87 0.63
N SER A 119 -13.04 -0.42 0.77
CA SER A 119 -13.51 -1.27 -0.33
C SER A 119 -14.87 -0.82 -0.84
N ILE A 120 -15.80 -0.51 0.05
CA ILE A 120 -17.13 0.03 -0.31
C ILE A 120 -16.99 1.34 -1.08
N PHE A 121 -16.12 2.24 -0.64
CA PHE A 121 -15.87 3.49 -1.36
C PHE A 121 -15.29 3.24 -2.74
N SER A 122 -14.29 2.40 -2.85
CA SER A 122 -13.69 2.04 -4.12
C SER A 122 -14.73 1.47 -5.09
N ARG A 123 -15.59 0.59 -4.60
CA ARG A 123 -16.71 0.03 -5.38
C ARG A 123 -17.74 1.08 -5.80
N ARG A 124 -18.11 1.96 -4.88
CA ARG A 124 -19.11 3.01 -5.13
C ARG A 124 -18.68 4.01 -6.18
N VAL A 125 -17.42 4.27 -6.33
CA VAL A 125 -16.88 5.18 -7.36
C VAL A 125 -16.53 4.46 -8.67
N GLY A 126 -16.76 3.14 -8.77
CA GLY A 126 -16.65 2.38 -10.01
C GLY A 126 -15.40 1.53 -10.15
N ILE A 127 -14.55 1.40 -9.12
CA ILE A 127 -13.41 0.48 -9.18
C ILE A 127 -13.92 -0.96 -9.16
N LYS A 128 -13.49 -1.76 -10.12
CA LYS A 128 -13.85 -3.17 -10.23
C LYS A 128 -13.21 -3.99 -9.09
N PRO A 129 -13.85 -5.08 -8.60
CA PRO A 129 -13.30 -5.91 -7.52
C PRO A 129 -11.88 -6.38 -7.79
N GLU A 130 -11.61 -6.83 -9.01
CA GLU A 130 -10.31 -7.31 -9.45
C GLU A 130 -9.22 -6.22 -9.45
N ASN A 131 -9.61 -4.96 -9.35
CA ASN A 131 -8.70 -3.82 -9.25
C ASN A 131 -8.61 -3.24 -7.82
N ILE A 132 -9.14 -3.95 -6.83
CA ILE A 132 -8.99 -3.61 -5.42
C ILE A 132 -8.00 -4.59 -4.78
N ALA A 133 -6.96 -4.08 -4.15
CA ALA A 133 -6.03 -4.86 -3.35
C ALA A 133 -6.03 -4.36 -1.91
N LEU A 134 -6.28 -5.25 -0.97
CA LEU A 134 -6.24 -4.94 0.46
C LEU A 134 -4.83 -5.18 1.00
N SER A 135 -4.31 -4.22 1.73
CA SER A 135 -2.95 -4.29 2.24
C SER A 135 -2.89 -5.04 3.57
N THR A 136 -2.22 -6.18 3.57
CA THR A 136 -1.92 -6.94 4.78
C THR A 136 -0.60 -6.50 5.39
N VAL A 137 -0.42 -5.22 5.63
CA VAL A 137 0.71 -4.79 6.44
C VAL A 137 0.56 -5.42 7.81
N PRO A 138 1.57 -6.16 8.30
CA PRO A 138 1.46 -6.79 9.60
C PRO A 138 1.06 -5.81 10.69
N PRO A 139 0.14 -6.17 11.59
CA PRO A 139 -0.30 -5.27 12.66
C PRO A 139 0.77 -5.02 13.72
N THR A 140 1.94 -5.59 13.57
CA THR A 140 3.06 -5.42 14.47
C THR A 140 3.78 -4.10 14.22
N ALA A 141 3.25 -3.02 14.77
CA ALA A 141 3.95 -1.75 14.88
C ALA A 141 4.64 -1.63 16.26
N PRO A 142 5.72 -0.85 16.42
CA PRO A 142 6.29 -0.61 17.75
C PRO A 142 5.24 0.01 18.71
N PRO A 143 5.14 -0.42 19.94
CA PRO A 143 5.87 -1.50 20.65
C PRO A 143 5.16 -2.87 20.58
N ALA A 144 4.79 -3.35 19.42
CA ALA A 144 4.08 -4.61 19.29
C ALA A 144 4.88 -5.79 19.87
N PRO A 145 4.23 -6.74 20.56
CA PRO A 145 4.94 -7.76 21.30
C PRO A 145 5.54 -8.86 20.44
N CYS A 146 4.97 -9.14 19.27
CA CYS A 146 5.46 -10.22 18.41
C CYS A 146 4.75 -10.26 17.04
N MET A 147 5.29 -11.06 16.13
CA MET A 147 4.73 -11.30 14.78
C MET A 147 3.60 -12.35 14.76
N ARG A 148 3.27 -12.98 15.86
CA ARG A 148 2.28 -14.08 15.89
C ARG A 148 0.86 -13.65 15.49
N LEU A 149 0.58 -12.35 15.44
CA LEU A 149 -0.71 -11.83 14.99
C LEU A 149 -0.77 -11.63 13.47
N ASP A 150 0.35 -11.62 12.78
CA ASP A 150 0.41 -11.32 11.35
C ASP A 150 -0.28 -12.40 10.50
N LEU A 151 -0.03 -13.68 10.81
CA LEU A 151 -0.66 -14.78 10.10
C LEU A 151 -2.18 -14.85 10.33
N PRO A 152 -2.70 -14.83 11.56
CA PRO A 152 -4.15 -14.79 11.80
C PRO A 152 -4.83 -13.59 11.13
N TYR A 153 -4.20 -12.42 11.16
CA TYR A 153 -4.73 -11.23 10.50
C TYR A 153 -4.84 -11.41 8.98
N ALA A 154 -3.78 -11.88 8.35
CA ALA A 154 -3.76 -12.12 6.91
C ALA A 154 -4.78 -13.19 6.49
N VAL A 155 -4.93 -14.26 7.28
CA VAL A 155 -5.95 -15.30 7.06
C VAL A 155 -7.35 -14.71 7.17
N ALA A 156 -7.64 -13.97 8.24
CA ALA A 156 -8.94 -13.34 8.44
C ALA A 156 -9.29 -12.36 7.32
N LEU A 157 -8.32 -11.56 6.87
CA LEU A 157 -8.52 -10.62 5.76
C LEU A 157 -8.84 -11.37 4.46
N ARG A 158 -8.11 -12.44 4.16
CA ARG A 158 -8.39 -13.29 2.98
C ARG A 158 -9.76 -13.94 3.04
N ASP A 159 -10.18 -14.41 4.19
CA ASP A 159 -11.50 -15.05 4.37
C ASP A 159 -12.66 -14.07 4.26
N LEU A 160 -12.51 -12.88 4.79
CA LEU A 160 -13.54 -11.83 4.75
C LEU A 160 -13.67 -11.19 3.37
N PHE A 161 -12.57 -11.05 2.62
CA PHE A 161 -12.51 -10.28 1.38
C PHE A 161 -12.02 -11.13 0.20
N ARG A 162 -12.69 -12.25 -0.06
CA ARG A 162 -12.28 -13.26 -1.06
C ARG A 162 -12.23 -12.74 -2.48
N ASP A 163 -13.05 -11.77 -2.82
CA ASP A 163 -13.18 -11.23 -4.17
C ASP A 163 -12.11 -10.19 -4.53
N TYR A 164 -11.31 -9.78 -3.55
CA TYR A 164 -10.29 -8.76 -3.73
C TYR A 164 -8.89 -9.37 -3.74
N LYS A 165 -7.97 -8.66 -4.38
CA LYS A 165 -6.55 -8.98 -4.29
C LYS A 165 -6.02 -8.66 -2.90
N MET A 166 -4.94 -9.32 -2.53
CA MET A 166 -4.19 -9.01 -1.32
C MET A 166 -2.78 -8.56 -1.67
N ARG A 167 -2.40 -7.45 -1.11
CA ARG A 167 -1.02 -6.96 -1.15
C ARG A 167 -0.41 -7.17 0.23
N ALA A 168 0.59 -8.03 0.33
CA ALA A 168 1.38 -8.20 1.53
C ALA A 168 2.58 -7.23 1.54
N GLN A 169 2.85 -6.65 2.69
CA GLN A 169 4.02 -5.82 2.92
C GLN A 169 4.80 -6.38 4.11
N GLN A 170 6.10 -6.28 4.05
CA GLN A 170 6.96 -6.64 5.17
C GLN A 170 6.80 -5.64 6.32
N ASN A 171 6.98 -6.15 7.54
CA ASN A 171 6.91 -5.33 8.73
C ASN A 171 8.11 -4.37 8.79
N THR A 172 7.83 -3.09 8.87
CA THR A 172 8.84 -2.03 8.94
C THR A 172 9.33 -1.72 10.37
N LYS A 173 8.75 -2.38 11.37
CA LYS A 173 9.10 -2.16 12.79
C LYS A 173 10.58 -2.38 13.07
N PHE A 174 11.15 -3.43 12.46
CA PHE A 174 12.49 -3.88 12.75
C PHE A 174 13.56 -3.24 11.84
N MET A 175 13.22 -2.21 11.11
CA MET A 175 14.17 -1.52 10.23
C MET A 175 15.23 -0.73 10.99
N GLU A 176 14.94 -0.37 12.24
CA GLU A 176 15.89 0.28 13.16
C GLU A 176 16.59 -0.75 14.08
N SER A 177 16.32 -2.03 13.88
CA SER A 177 16.88 -3.13 14.66
C SER A 177 18.18 -3.66 14.04
N GLU A 178 18.79 -4.62 14.71
CA GLU A 178 19.90 -5.34 14.13
C GLU A 178 19.51 -6.00 12.80
N THR A 179 20.38 -5.93 11.79
CA THR A 179 20.13 -6.44 10.42
C THR A 179 19.70 -7.91 10.41
N ARG A 180 20.24 -8.74 11.32
CA ARG A 180 19.85 -10.15 11.44
C ARG A 180 18.37 -10.28 11.84
N GLU A 181 17.92 -9.53 12.85
CA GLU A 181 16.53 -9.54 13.31
C GLU A 181 15.59 -9.06 12.23
N ALA A 182 15.95 -7.97 11.54
CA ALA A 182 15.20 -7.46 10.40
C ALA A 182 15.08 -8.49 9.29
N THR A 183 16.18 -9.18 8.94
CA THR A 183 16.20 -10.21 7.89
C THR A 183 15.31 -11.39 8.24
N VAL A 184 15.36 -11.90 9.48
CA VAL A 184 14.50 -13.00 9.95
C VAL A 184 13.04 -12.58 9.88
N THR A 185 12.72 -11.39 10.36
CA THR A 185 11.35 -10.85 10.34
C THR A 185 10.81 -10.72 8.91
N HIS A 186 11.60 -10.18 7.99
CA HIS A 186 11.21 -10.07 6.59
C HIS A 186 10.99 -11.43 5.95
N THR A 187 11.86 -12.40 6.22
CA THR A 187 11.71 -13.78 5.73
C THR A 187 10.41 -14.40 6.23
N LEU A 188 10.10 -14.27 7.51
CA LEU A 188 8.85 -14.79 8.09
C LEU A 188 7.62 -14.09 7.49
N ASN A 189 7.66 -12.80 7.27
CA ASN A 189 6.57 -12.10 6.60
C ASN A 189 6.36 -12.58 5.14
N MET A 190 7.42 -12.88 4.41
CA MET A 190 7.31 -13.48 3.08
C MET A 190 6.68 -14.87 3.12
N VAL A 191 7.02 -15.68 4.12
CA VAL A 191 6.38 -17.00 4.33
C VAL A 191 4.88 -16.82 4.60
N ILE A 192 4.49 -15.90 5.48
CA ILE A 192 3.09 -15.60 5.77
C ILE A 192 2.36 -15.15 4.50
N SER A 193 2.96 -14.27 3.73
CA SER A 193 2.44 -13.81 2.46
C SER A 193 2.17 -14.97 1.49
N ARG A 194 3.10 -15.88 1.38
CA ARG A 194 2.96 -17.07 0.52
C ARG A 194 1.89 -18.03 1.00
N LEU A 195 1.82 -18.29 2.30
CA LEU A 195 0.80 -19.14 2.91
C LEU A 195 -0.62 -18.59 2.74
N THR A 196 -0.78 -17.28 2.77
CA THR A 196 -2.06 -16.59 2.61
C THR A 196 -2.38 -16.20 1.17
N ARG A 197 -1.55 -16.65 0.21
CA ARG A 197 -1.73 -16.41 -1.23
C ARG A 197 -1.88 -14.93 -1.57
N ALA A 198 -0.97 -14.09 -1.07
CA ALA A 198 -0.94 -12.69 -1.46
C ALA A 198 -0.70 -12.56 -2.97
N ASP A 199 -1.47 -11.70 -3.61
CA ASP A 199 -1.37 -11.45 -5.06
C ASP A 199 -0.20 -10.52 -5.39
N ILE A 200 0.13 -9.62 -4.45
CA ILE A 200 1.20 -8.65 -4.57
C ILE A 200 2.08 -8.73 -3.32
N GLN A 201 3.38 -8.87 -3.51
CA GLN A 201 4.36 -8.82 -2.43
C GLN A 201 5.19 -7.54 -2.56
N SER A 202 5.11 -6.67 -1.57
CA SER A 202 6.04 -5.56 -1.42
C SER A 202 7.23 -6.00 -0.59
N THR A 203 8.41 -5.86 -1.16
CA THR A 203 9.68 -6.23 -0.54
C THR A 203 10.38 -4.98 -0.05
N ILE A 204 10.82 -5.01 1.20
CA ILE A 204 11.61 -3.95 1.82
C ILE A 204 12.94 -4.60 2.22
N THR A 205 14.05 -3.97 1.90
CA THR A 205 15.35 -4.48 2.34
C THR A 205 15.56 -4.22 3.83
N PRO A 206 16.39 -5.02 4.53
CA PRO A 206 16.69 -4.76 5.93
C PRO A 206 17.30 -3.38 6.21
N ASP A 207 17.93 -2.78 5.20
CA ASP A 207 18.56 -1.46 5.30
C ASP A 207 17.64 -0.31 4.85
N GLU A 208 16.46 -0.64 4.34
CA GLU A 208 15.48 0.35 3.90
C GLU A 208 14.67 0.87 5.09
N GLY A 209 14.14 2.05 4.96
CA GLY A 209 13.22 2.64 5.90
C GLY A 209 13.59 4.05 6.24
N ARG A 210 13.66 4.35 7.52
CA ARG A 210 14.03 5.69 7.99
C ARG A 210 15.52 5.96 7.91
N ASN A 211 16.30 4.92 7.78
CA ASN A 211 17.74 5.01 7.58
C ASN A 211 18.04 5.05 6.08
N VAL A 212 18.85 5.99 5.66
CA VAL A 212 19.37 6.02 4.29
C VAL A 212 20.34 4.85 4.17
N PRO A 213 20.15 3.92 3.22
CA PRO A 213 21.10 2.84 3.03
C PRO A 213 22.47 3.42 2.67
N TRP A 214 23.49 2.98 3.38
CA TRP A 214 24.86 3.43 3.18
C TRP A 214 25.62 2.58 2.17
N HIS A 215 24.94 1.56 1.59
CA HIS A 215 25.55 0.56 0.69
C HIS A 215 24.74 0.33 -0.56
#